data_cb93b78dcf5392ede15ee437fc4c50ff
#
_entry.id   cb93b78dcf5392ede15ee437fc4c50ff
#
_cell.length_a   1.000
_cell.length_b   1.000
_cell.length_c   1.000
_cell.angle_alpha   90.00
_cell.angle_beta   90.00
_cell.angle_gamma   90.00
#
_symmetry.space_group_name_H-M   'P 1'
#
loop_
_entity.id
_entity.type
_entity.pdbx_description
1 polymer ?
#
loop_
_entity_poly.entity_id
_entity_poly.type
_entity_poly.pdbx_seq_one_letter_code
_entity_poly.pdbx_strand_id
1 'polypeptide(L)'
;MDLGGDFCLVCGAEPPLFRDRMCEKCTRDRVTLVKVPKNVPWTRCARCGIVDFKGKWSNVEPEDLWHELIQRNVQFHPEIEDLELGIIPQEVDGRHTLIHLDIEGVIDDLLYNEKHTMRARMSNGVCLTCTRRAGNYFEATVQLRSSARRLSEQEFQTLRKTL
;
A
#
# COMPACT_ATOMS: atom_id res chain seq x y z
N MET A 1 50.55 19.58 -21.39
CA MET A 1 50.57 18.66 -20.24
C MET A 1 49.14 18.35 -19.88
N ASP A 2 48.65 17.27 -20.43
CA ASP A 2 47.30 16.80 -20.13
C ASP A 2 47.34 16.06 -18.79
N LEU A 3 47.00 16.76 -17.72
CA LEU A 3 46.79 16.16 -16.39
C LEU A 3 45.38 15.61 -16.27
N GLY A 4 44.83 15.14 -17.37
CA GLY A 4 43.51 14.58 -17.48
C GLY A 4 43.40 13.12 -17.03
N GLY A 5 43.92 12.80 -15.86
CA GLY A 5 43.55 11.53 -15.23
C GLY A 5 42.08 11.57 -14.81
N ASP A 6 41.26 10.63 -15.31
CA ASP A 6 39.90 10.42 -14.82
C ASP A 6 39.97 9.84 -13.42
N PHE A 7 39.75 10.66 -12.42
CA PHE A 7 39.71 10.26 -11.01
C PHE A 7 38.35 10.56 -10.40
N CYS A 8 37.98 9.77 -9.41
CA CYS A 8 36.81 10.04 -8.60
C CYS A 8 36.89 11.40 -7.92
N LEU A 9 35.92 12.28 -8.16
CA LEU A 9 35.90 13.64 -7.58
C LEU A 9 35.78 13.66 -6.04
N VAL A 10 35.40 12.54 -5.42
CA VAL A 10 35.18 12.44 -3.98
C VAL A 10 36.38 11.86 -3.25
N CYS A 11 36.94 10.77 -3.74
CA CYS A 11 38.04 10.05 -3.04
C CYS A 11 39.33 9.92 -3.84
N GLY A 12 39.38 10.38 -5.10
CA GLY A 12 40.56 10.29 -5.94
C GLY A 12 40.85 8.90 -6.52
N ALA A 13 39.92 7.94 -6.41
CA ALA A 13 40.10 6.60 -6.94
C ALA A 13 40.13 6.60 -8.47
N GLU A 14 40.87 5.65 -9.04
CA GLU A 14 40.92 5.44 -10.49
C GLU A 14 39.64 4.86 -11.06
N PRO A 15 39.42 4.94 -12.38
CA PRO A 15 38.25 4.35 -13.08
C PRO A 15 38.08 2.85 -12.75
N PRO A 16 36.83 2.32 -12.87
CA PRO A 16 35.68 2.91 -13.55
C PRO A 16 34.97 3.98 -12.75
N LEU A 17 34.50 5.03 -13.44
CA LEU A 17 33.73 6.12 -12.88
C LEU A 17 32.30 6.06 -13.37
N PHE A 18 31.38 6.36 -12.49
CA PHE A 18 29.94 6.38 -12.73
C PHE A 18 29.42 7.82 -12.70
N ARG A 19 28.18 8.00 -12.26
CA ARG A 19 27.53 9.31 -12.18
C ARG A 19 28.43 10.37 -11.50
N ASP A 20 28.44 11.57 -12.04
CA ASP A 20 29.19 12.72 -11.53
C ASP A 20 30.68 12.46 -11.34
N ARG A 21 31.29 11.59 -12.15
CA ARG A 21 32.70 11.18 -12.06
C ARG A 21 33.05 10.62 -10.69
N MET A 22 32.19 9.83 -10.10
CA MET A 22 32.42 9.11 -8.84
C MET A 22 32.75 7.64 -9.09
N CYS A 23 33.60 7.06 -8.25
CA CYS A 23 33.83 5.62 -8.25
C CYS A 23 32.59 4.88 -7.70
N GLU A 24 32.51 3.59 -7.94
CA GLU A 24 31.38 2.76 -7.49
C GLU A 24 31.04 2.97 -6.01
N LYS A 25 32.05 2.93 -5.13
CA LYS A 25 31.85 3.11 -3.69
C LYS A 25 31.23 4.47 -3.35
N CYS A 26 31.75 5.57 -3.91
CA CYS A 26 31.22 6.90 -3.64
C CYS A 26 29.83 7.11 -4.25
N THR A 27 29.51 6.46 -5.37
CA THR A 27 28.19 6.45 -5.97
C THR A 27 27.22 5.71 -5.05
N ARG A 28 27.56 4.51 -4.57
CA ARG A 28 26.72 3.74 -3.64
C ARG A 28 26.45 4.46 -2.33
N ASP A 29 27.43 5.17 -1.79
CA ASP A 29 27.30 5.91 -0.52
C ASP A 29 26.35 7.12 -0.65
N ARG A 30 26.12 7.63 -1.84
CA ARG A 30 25.26 8.80 -2.11
C ARG A 30 23.88 8.47 -2.65
N VAL A 31 23.73 7.34 -3.31
CA VAL A 31 22.46 6.89 -3.89
C VAL A 31 21.65 6.16 -2.83
N THR A 32 20.42 6.57 -2.67
CA THR A 32 19.40 5.86 -1.87
C THR A 32 18.35 5.33 -2.81
N LEU A 33 18.16 4.02 -2.84
CA LEU A 33 17.24 3.36 -3.74
C LEU A 33 15.78 3.74 -3.44
N VAL A 34 15.44 3.77 -2.15
CA VAL A 34 14.09 4.09 -1.70
C VAL A 34 14.09 4.87 -0.39
N LYS A 35 13.03 5.65 -0.20
CA LYS A 35 12.70 6.28 1.08
C LYS A 35 11.42 5.67 1.62
N VAL A 36 11.54 4.94 2.72
CA VAL A 36 10.45 4.21 3.36
C VAL A 36 10.03 4.91 4.65
N PRO A 37 8.76 5.27 4.82
CA PRO A 37 8.27 5.85 6.06
C PRO A 37 8.25 4.81 7.18
N LYS A 38 8.50 5.23 8.41
CA LYS A 38 8.48 4.33 9.56
C LYS A 38 7.08 3.80 9.89
N ASN A 39 6.04 4.61 9.70
CA ASN A 39 4.66 4.27 10.04
C ASN A 39 3.72 4.69 8.92
N VAL A 40 2.78 3.81 8.59
CA VAL A 40 1.76 4.04 7.57
C VAL A 40 0.39 3.69 8.15
N PRO A 41 -0.54 4.65 8.24
CA PRO A 41 -1.89 4.38 8.74
C PRO A 41 -2.77 3.77 7.64
N TRP A 42 -3.68 2.89 8.06
CA TRP A 42 -4.78 2.40 7.24
C TRP A 42 -6.02 2.16 8.10
N THR A 43 -7.18 2.09 7.48
CA THR A 43 -8.45 2.05 8.21
C THR A 43 -9.30 0.86 7.78
N ARG A 44 -9.86 0.16 8.79
CA ARG A 44 -10.77 -0.97 8.62
C ARG A 44 -12.11 -0.66 9.27
N CYS A 45 -13.20 -1.07 8.63
CA CYS A 45 -14.53 -0.95 9.23
C CYS A 45 -14.66 -1.94 10.41
N ALA A 46 -14.93 -1.42 11.60
CA ALA A 46 -15.09 -2.23 12.81
C ALA A 46 -16.31 -3.17 12.76
N ARG A 47 -17.27 -2.91 11.88
CA ARG A 47 -18.51 -3.70 11.79
C ARG A 47 -18.48 -4.79 10.74
N CYS A 48 -18.03 -4.48 9.52
CA CYS A 48 -18.07 -5.43 8.40
C CYS A 48 -16.69 -5.84 7.87
N GLY A 49 -15.60 -5.25 8.41
CA GLY A 49 -14.24 -5.64 8.09
C GLY A 49 -13.66 -5.09 6.78
N ILE A 50 -14.46 -4.42 5.94
CA ILE A 50 -13.93 -3.80 4.72
C ILE A 50 -12.94 -2.70 5.04
N VAL A 51 -12.03 -2.40 4.12
CA VAL A 51 -10.98 -1.41 4.29
C VAL A 51 -11.23 -0.15 3.47
N ASP A 52 -10.72 0.97 3.94
CA ASP A 52 -10.64 2.19 3.13
C ASP A 52 -9.47 2.06 2.16
N PHE A 53 -9.80 1.73 0.92
CA PHE A 53 -8.86 1.52 -0.16
C PHE A 53 -9.06 2.58 -1.24
N LYS A 54 -8.03 3.38 -1.50
CA LYS A 54 -8.09 4.51 -2.46
C LYS A 54 -9.23 5.50 -2.20
N GLY A 55 -9.56 5.73 -0.92
CA GLY A 55 -10.67 6.61 -0.54
C GLY A 55 -12.06 6.00 -0.75
N LYS A 56 -12.13 4.68 -0.98
CA LYS A 56 -13.39 3.94 -1.09
C LYS A 56 -13.36 2.72 -0.17
N TRP A 57 -14.47 2.47 0.48
CA TRP A 57 -14.65 1.28 1.30
C TRP A 57 -14.87 0.05 0.41
N SER A 58 -13.97 -0.92 0.46
CA SER A 58 -14.04 -2.13 -0.36
C SER A 58 -13.51 -3.35 0.38
N ASN A 59 -13.91 -4.51 -0.10
CA ASN A 59 -13.29 -5.76 0.29
C ASN A 59 -12.03 -5.93 -0.57
N VAL A 60 -10.88 -5.98 0.07
CA VAL A 60 -9.56 -6.03 -0.59
C VAL A 60 -8.78 -7.16 0.03
N GLU A 61 -8.12 -7.94 -0.79
CA GLU A 61 -7.20 -8.97 -0.31
C GLU A 61 -5.99 -8.31 0.38
N PRO A 62 -5.43 -8.94 1.43
CA PRO A 62 -4.32 -8.37 2.17
C PRO A 62 -3.13 -8.00 1.30
N GLU A 63 -2.82 -8.79 0.28
CA GLU A 63 -1.71 -8.54 -0.64
C GLU A 63 -1.91 -7.23 -1.41
N ASP A 64 -3.09 -6.99 -1.96
CA ASP A 64 -3.43 -5.76 -2.66
C ASP A 64 -3.36 -4.54 -1.74
N LEU A 65 -3.78 -4.70 -0.48
CA LEU A 65 -3.68 -3.64 0.53
C LEU A 65 -2.22 -3.25 0.79
N TRP A 66 -1.33 -4.23 0.96
CA TRP A 66 0.08 -3.96 1.21
C TRP A 66 0.76 -3.30 0.01
N HIS A 67 0.48 -3.77 -1.20
CA HIS A 67 0.97 -3.14 -2.43
C HIS A 67 0.53 -1.67 -2.54
N GLU A 68 -0.73 -1.39 -2.29
CA GLU A 68 -1.25 -0.02 -2.33
C GLU A 68 -0.61 0.89 -1.27
N LEU A 69 -0.44 0.40 -0.04
CA LEU A 69 0.21 1.17 1.02
C LEU A 69 1.67 1.50 0.67
N ILE A 70 2.38 0.56 0.06
CA ILE A 70 3.75 0.77 -0.42
C ILE A 70 3.75 1.79 -1.54
N GLN A 71 2.93 1.60 -2.57
CA GLN A 71 2.88 2.48 -3.73
C GLN A 71 2.59 3.94 -3.37
N ARG A 72 1.76 4.17 -2.36
CA ARG A 72 1.41 5.52 -1.90
C ARG A 72 2.45 6.19 -1.01
N ASN A 73 3.19 5.43 -0.25
CA ASN A 73 3.99 5.96 0.85
C ASN A 73 5.48 5.80 0.65
N VAL A 74 5.92 4.86 -0.18
CA VAL A 74 7.33 4.62 -0.49
C VAL A 74 7.73 5.44 -1.71
N GLN A 75 8.83 6.17 -1.60
CA GLN A 75 9.38 6.94 -2.70
C GLN A 75 10.59 6.20 -3.28
N PHE A 76 10.45 5.73 -4.50
CA PHE A 76 11.52 5.09 -5.25
C PHE A 76 12.39 6.13 -5.95
N HIS A 77 13.66 5.80 -6.16
CA HIS A 77 14.54 6.63 -6.96
C HIS A 77 14.00 6.74 -8.39
N PRO A 78 13.93 7.95 -9.00
CA PRO A 78 13.28 8.14 -10.30
C PRO A 78 13.97 7.42 -11.47
N GLU A 79 15.25 7.11 -11.32
CA GLU A 79 16.07 6.46 -12.34
C GLU A 79 16.32 4.96 -12.04
N ILE A 80 15.50 4.36 -11.18
CA ILE A 80 15.60 2.93 -10.89
C ILE A 80 15.09 2.14 -12.09
N GLU A 81 15.88 1.19 -12.52
CA GLU A 81 15.56 0.21 -13.55
C GLU A 81 15.50 -1.19 -12.93
N ASP A 82 14.80 -2.11 -13.59
CA ASP A 82 14.69 -3.53 -13.18
C ASP A 82 14.32 -3.70 -11.68
N LEU A 83 13.32 -2.91 -11.23
CA LEU A 83 12.87 -2.92 -9.85
C LEU A 83 12.18 -4.26 -9.49
N GLU A 84 12.77 -4.98 -8.56
CA GLU A 84 12.17 -6.12 -7.89
C GLU A 84 11.81 -5.78 -6.45
N LEU A 85 10.59 -6.13 -6.04
CA LEU A 85 10.05 -5.80 -4.73
C LEU A 85 9.50 -7.05 -4.04
N GLY A 86 10.21 -7.52 -3.03
CA GLY A 86 9.75 -8.54 -2.09
C GLY A 86 8.98 -7.89 -0.92
N ILE A 87 7.78 -8.38 -0.62
CA ILE A 87 6.92 -7.89 0.45
C ILE A 87 6.60 -9.04 1.40
N ILE A 88 7.01 -8.90 2.67
CA ILE A 88 6.76 -9.92 3.70
C ILE A 88 6.04 -9.24 4.88
N PRO A 89 4.71 -9.36 4.97
CA PRO A 89 3.96 -8.85 6.11
C PRO A 89 4.09 -9.78 7.32
N GLN A 90 4.32 -9.20 8.48
CA GLN A 90 4.36 -9.87 9.78
C GLN A 90 3.41 -9.19 10.75
N GLU A 91 2.34 -9.86 11.13
CA GLU A 91 1.43 -9.35 12.16
C GLU A 91 2.13 -9.36 13.53
N VAL A 92 2.08 -8.23 14.21
CA VAL A 92 2.65 -8.07 15.56
C VAL A 92 1.55 -8.17 16.61
N ASP A 93 0.47 -7.46 16.36
CA ASP A 93 -0.76 -7.48 17.17
C ASP A 93 -1.95 -7.14 16.26
N GLY A 94 -3.17 -7.22 16.77
CA GLY A 94 -4.38 -6.96 15.98
C GLY A 94 -4.49 -5.54 15.38
N ARG A 95 -3.50 -4.65 15.58
CA ARG A 95 -3.46 -3.27 15.07
C ARG A 95 -2.20 -2.92 14.30
N HIS A 96 -1.14 -3.68 14.48
CA HIS A 96 0.17 -3.38 13.87
C HIS A 96 0.66 -4.56 13.05
N THR A 97 1.05 -4.26 11.83
CA THR A 97 1.73 -5.20 10.92
C THR A 97 3.06 -4.60 10.53
N LEU A 98 4.16 -5.32 10.72
CA LEU A 98 5.45 -4.97 10.15
C LEU A 98 5.48 -5.47 8.72
N ILE A 99 5.85 -4.60 7.81
CA ILE A 99 6.03 -4.94 6.39
C ILE A 99 7.52 -4.86 6.10
N HIS A 100 8.13 -6.02 5.93
CA HIS A 100 9.52 -6.13 5.51
C HIS A 100 9.59 -6.03 3.99
N LEU A 101 10.42 -5.13 3.51
CA LEU A 101 10.64 -4.86 2.10
C LEU A 101 12.05 -5.30 1.73
N ASP A 102 12.16 -6.14 0.73
CA ASP A 102 13.41 -6.48 0.06
C ASP A 102 13.36 -5.86 -1.34
N ILE A 103 14.24 -4.92 -1.60
CA ILE A 103 14.14 -4.05 -2.78
C ILE A 103 15.45 -4.18 -3.54
N GLU A 104 15.34 -4.64 -4.77
CA GLU A 104 16.47 -4.76 -5.70
C GLU A 104 16.18 -3.92 -6.93
N GLY A 105 17.21 -3.28 -7.47
CA GLY A 105 17.08 -2.47 -8.68
C GLY A 105 18.43 -1.96 -9.17
N VAL A 106 18.46 -1.45 -10.38
CA VAL A 106 19.65 -0.96 -11.05
C VAL A 106 19.57 0.55 -11.19
N ILE A 107 20.66 1.24 -10.88
CA ILE A 107 20.86 2.67 -11.16
C ILE A 107 22.29 2.84 -11.71
N ASP A 108 22.40 3.50 -12.86
CA ASP A 108 23.69 3.72 -13.54
C ASP A 108 24.51 2.42 -13.73
N ASP A 109 23.87 1.34 -14.19
CA ASP A 109 24.44 -0.01 -14.39
C ASP A 109 24.94 -0.68 -13.09
N LEU A 110 24.65 -0.11 -11.92
CA LEU A 110 24.99 -0.68 -10.62
C LEU A 110 23.75 -1.32 -9.98
N LEU A 111 23.91 -2.58 -9.57
CA LEU A 111 22.89 -3.30 -8.81
C LEU A 111 22.91 -2.86 -7.34
N TYR A 112 21.74 -2.51 -6.83
CA TYR A 112 21.48 -2.18 -5.43
C TYR A 112 20.51 -3.17 -4.82
N ASN A 113 20.73 -3.51 -3.56
CA ASN A 113 19.79 -4.26 -2.74
C ASN A 113 19.65 -3.57 -1.39
N GLU A 114 18.43 -3.21 -1.02
CA GLU A 114 18.13 -2.56 0.25
C GLU A 114 16.99 -3.28 0.96
N LYS A 115 17.14 -3.46 2.29
CA LYS A 115 16.12 -4.03 3.15
C LYS A 115 15.57 -2.99 4.08
N HIS A 116 14.26 -2.81 4.05
CA HIS A 116 13.55 -1.84 4.87
C HIS A 116 12.43 -2.50 5.64
N THR A 117 11.99 -1.84 6.70
CA THR A 117 10.83 -2.26 7.47
C THR A 117 9.96 -1.04 7.76
N MET A 118 8.69 -1.13 7.42
CA MET A 118 7.70 -0.13 7.80
C MET A 118 6.62 -0.76 8.67
N ARG A 119 6.00 0.06 9.52
CA ARG A 119 4.89 -0.36 10.38
C ARG A 119 3.57 0.13 9.81
N ALA A 120 2.71 -0.78 9.39
CA ALA A 120 1.34 -0.49 9.04
C ALA A 120 0.49 -0.49 10.33
N ARG A 121 -0.17 0.65 10.62
CA ARG A 121 -1.02 0.83 11.78
C ARG A 121 -2.48 0.87 11.38
N MET A 122 -3.23 -0.13 11.83
CA MET A 122 -4.67 -0.21 11.63
C MET A 122 -5.42 0.72 12.59
N SER A 123 -6.37 1.46 12.07
CA SER A 123 -7.38 2.19 12.82
C SER A 123 -8.77 1.66 12.51
N ASN A 124 -9.67 1.72 13.48
CA ASN A 124 -11.06 1.36 13.29
C ASN A 124 -11.85 2.58 12.80
N GLY A 125 -12.62 2.38 11.72
CA GLY A 125 -13.60 3.31 11.21
C GLY A 125 -14.97 2.66 11.09
N VAL A 126 -15.92 3.34 10.51
CA VAL A 126 -17.24 2.80 10.13
C VAL A 126 -17.55 3.22 8.71
N CYS A 127 -17.76 2.25 7.82
CA CYS A 127 -18.11 2.55 6.44
C CYS A 127 -19.54 3.11 6.31
N LEU A 128 -19.81 3.80 5.20
CA LEU A 128 -21.12 4.42 4.96
C LEU A 128 -22.29 3.43 5.05
N THR A 129 -22.13 2.23 4.51
CA THR A 129 -23.16 1.20 4.58
C THR A 129 -23.48 0.81 6.02
N CYS A 130 -22.46 0.61 6.85
CA CYS A 130 -22.65 0.30 8.26
C CYS A 130 -23.22 1.47 9.06
N THR A 131 -22.84 2.70 8.72
CA THR A 131 -23.40 3.91 9.32
C THR A 131 -24.87 4.07 8.97
N ARG A 132 -25.25 3.90 7.71
CA ARG A 132 -26.66 3.95 7.26
C ARG A 132 -27.52 2.87 7.93
N ARG A 133 -27.01 1.63 7.99
CA ARG A 133 -27.72 0.53 8.69
C ARG A 133 -27.92 0.84 10.17
N ALA A 134 -26.95 1.43 10.84
CA ALA A 134 -27.06 1.78 12.26
C ALA A 134 -28.04 2.93 12.51
N GLY A 135 -28.12 3.87 11.57
CA GLY A 135 -29.01 5.03 11.64
C GLY A 135 -30.44 4.75 11.13
N ASN A 136 -30.79 3.49 10.81
CA ASN A 136 -32.07 3.14 10.15
C ASN A 136 -32.34 3.99 8.90
N TYR A 137 -31.28 4.32 8.17
CA TYR A 137 -31.39 5.10 6.95
C TYR A 137 -31.89 4.21 5.80
N PHE A 138 -32.98 4.61 5.17
CA PHE A 138 -33.58 3.95 4.00
C PHE A 138 -33.46 4.85 2.79
N GLU A 139 -32.91 4.33 1.69
CA GLU A 139 -32.85 5.06 0.40
C GLU A 139 -34.18 5.00 -0.36
N ALA A 140 -34.98 3.96 -0.10
CA ALA A 140 -36.31 3.80 -0.67
C ALA A 140 -37.24 3.03 0.27
N THR A 141 -38.55 3.30 0.14
CA THR A 141 -39.59 2.49 0.76
C THR A 141 -40.28 1.71 -0.33
N VAL A 142 -40.26 0.37 -0.28
CA VAL A 142 -40.96 -0.50 -1.22
C VAL A 142 -42.25 -0.94 -0.57
N GLN A 143 -43.39 -0.61 -1.21
CA GLN A 143 -44.70 -1.03 -0.77
C GLN A 143 -45.17 -2.20 -1.64
N LEU A 144 -45.37 -3.36 -1.02
CA LEU A 144 -45.86 -4.55 -1.67
C LEU A 144 -47.36 -4.72 -1.35
N ARG A 145 -48.16 -4.94 -2.38
CA ARG A 145 -49.63 -5.18 -2.25
C ARG A 145 -50.03 -6.43 -3.01
N SER A 146 -50.82 -7.27 -2.40
CA SER A 146 -51.48 -8.35 -3.07
C SER A 146 -52.80 -7.85 -3.66
N SER A 147 -53.14 -8.27 -4.89
CA SER A 147 -54.38 -7.87 -5.56
C SER A 147 -55.60 -8.68 -5.14
N ALA A 148 -55.41 -9.88 -4.61
CA ALA A 148 -56.51 -10.83 -4.35
C ALA A 148 -56.76 -11.16 -2.87
N ARG A 149 -55.72 -11.16 -2.06
CA ARG A 149 -55.77 -11.52 -0.64
C ARG A 149 -54.66 -10.82 0.18
N ARG A 150 -54.75 -10.88 1.48
CA ARG A 150 -53.63 -10.46 2.33
C ARG A 150 -52.46 -11.43 2.21
N LEU A 151 -51.25 -10.91 2.22
CA LEU A 151 -50.01 -11.71 2.30
C LEU A 151 -50.03 -12.54 3.59
N SER A 152 -49.65 -13.80 3.49
CA SER A 152 -49.40 -14.64 4.65
C SER A 152 -48.12 -14.23 5.35
N GLU A 153 -47.99 -14.58 6.62
CA GLU A 153 -46.77 -14.29 7.41
C GLU A 153 -45.52 -14.93 6.78
N GLN A 154 -45.65 -16.13 6.21
CA GLN A 154 -44.54 -16.81 5.54
C GLN A 154 -44.05 -16.07 4.28
N GLU A 155 -45.03 -15.59 3.45
CA GLU A 155 -44.70 -14.77 2.27
C GLU A 155 -44.04 -13.46 2.67
N PHE A 156 -44.55 -12.82 3.74
CA PHE A 156 -43.97 -11.60 4.26
C PHE A 156 -42.53 -11.79 4.75
N GLN A 157 -42.26 -12.88 5.47
CA GLN A 157 -40.90 -13.21 5.95
C GLN A 157 -39.96 -13.54 4.78
N THR A 158 -40.46 -14.20 3.73
CA THR A 158 -39.67 -14.47 2.53
C THR A 158 -39.29 -13.17 1.81
N LEU A 159 -40.23 -12.27 1.60
CA LEU A 159 -39.99 -10.96 0.98
C LEU A 159 -39.00 -10.10 1.78
N ARG A 160 -39.13 -10.12 3.11
CA ARG A 160 -38.21 -9.40 4.00
C ARG A 160 -36.76 -9.88 3.95
N LYS A 161 -36.55 -11.16 3.59
CA LYS A 161 -35.20 -11.73 3.43
C LYS A 161 -34.60 -11.44 2.06
N THR A 162 -35.40 -11.11 1.08
CA THR A 162 -35.00 -10.91 -0.32
C THR A 162 -34.75 -9.43 -0.64
N LEU A 163 -35.30 -8.51 0.15
CA LEU A 163 -35.09 -7.06 0.08
C LEU A 163 -33.99 -6.62 1.04
#